data_edd1e3709873ac5d880d801c0aeee2bf
#
_entry.id   edd1e3709873ac5d880d801c0aeee2bf
#
_cell.length_a   1.000
_cell.length_b   1.000
_cell.length_c   1.000
_cell.angle_alpha   90.00
_cell.angle_beta   90.00
_cell.angle_gamma   90.00
#
_symmetry.space_group_name_H-M   'P 1'
#
loop_
_entity.id
_entity.type
_entity.pdbx_description
1 polymer ?
#
loop_
_entity_poly.entity_id
_entity_poly.type
_entity_poly.pdbx_seq_one_letter_code
_entity_poly.pdbx_strand_id
1 'polypeptide(L)'
;VFFLKSYRKPRELTWLSGILLLFLMLGFGFSGYLLPWDELAYFATKVGTGIAGAVPIVGHFTLRLLRGGDDVTGATLSRFYGLHVAILPAVTTALVALHLLFVQQQGMSVPLSIERKLKPGERLPQMRFFPNYILRDVLAWYVVLAVLAALAAFYPWELGTKADPFA
;
A
#
# COMPACT_ATOMS: atom_id res chain seq x y z
N VAL A 1 0.66 -12.62 -8.11
CA VAL A 1 1.60 -12.11 -9.13
C VAL A 1 2.88 -12.94 -9.14
N PHE A 2 3.60 -13.07 -8.02
CA PHE A 2 4.84 -13.84 -7.92
C PHE A 2 4.66 -15.32 -8.29
N PHE A 3 3.76 -16.03 -7.63
CA PHE A 3 3.48 -17.46 -7.89
C PHE A 3 2.99 -17.74 -9.32
N LEU A 4 2.28 -16.80 -9.93
CA LEU A 4 1.82 -16.92 -11.33
C LEU A 4 2.88 -16.49 -12.34
N LYS A 5 4.09 -16.13 -11.88
CA LYS A 5 5.19 -15.66 -12.72
C LYS A 5 4.81 -14.49 -13.65
N SER A 6 3.97 -13.57 -13.14
CA SER A 6 3.45 -12.43 -13.92
C SER A 6 4.51 -11.35 -14.19
N TYR A 7 5.69 -11.46 -13.56
CA TYR A 7 6.84 -10.57 -13.74
C TYR A 7 7.67 -10.86 -15.00
N ARG A 8 7.32 -11.90 -15.77
CA ARG A 8 8.05 -12.26 -17.00
C ARG A 8 7.87 -11.19 -18.08
N LYS A 9 8.85 -11.12 -18.98
CA LYS A 9 8.79 -10.24 -20.16
C LYS A 9 7.45 -10.35 -20.89
N PRO A 10 6.88 -9.23 -21.28
CA PRO A 10 7.37 -7.85 -21.24
C PRO A 10 6.91 -7.04 -19.99
N ARG A 11 6.52 -7.69 -18.88
CA ARG A 11 5.79 -7.11 -17.74
C ARG A 11 6.65 -6.74 -16.54
N GLU A 12 7.96 -6.60 -16.72
CA GLU A 12 8.89 -6.27 -15.63
C GLU A 12 8.57 -4.91 -14.99
N LEU A 13 8.26 -3.90 -15.80
CA LEU A 13 7.90 -2.57 -15.30
C LEU A 13 6.55 -2.56 -14.58
N THR A 14 5.58 -3.31 -15.08
CA THR A 14 4.29 -3.49 -14.38
C THR A 14 4.51 -4.14 -13.01
N TRP A 15 5.36 -5.16 -12.93
CA TRP A 15 5.67 -5.83 -11.67
C TRP A 15 6.42 -4.91 -10.71
N LEU A 16 7.44 -4.18 -11.19
CA LEU A 16 8.22 -3.25 -10.38
C LEU A 16 7.37 -2.12 -9.80
N SER A 17 6.52 -1.50 -10.63
CA SER A 17 5.57 -0.47 -10.17
C SER A 17 4.57 -1.02 -9.16
N GLY A 18 4.13 -2.28 -9.31
CA GLY A 18 3.29 -2.95 -8.34
C GLY A 18 3.97 -3.19 -6.99
N ILE A 19 5.28 -3.49 -6.97
CA ILE A 19 6.06 -3.59 -5.73
C ILE A 19 6.19 -2.22 -5.06
N LEU A 20 6.43 -1.16 -5.82
CA LEU A 20 6.47 0.19 -5.26
C LEU A 20 5.14 0.59 -4.64
N LEU A 21 4.01 0.24 -5.29
CA LEU A 21 2.68 0.42 -4.70
C LEU A 21 2.50 -0.34 -3.39
N LEU A 22 3.01 -1.58 -3.30
CA LEU A 22 2.99 -2.35 -2.05
C LEU A 22 3.75 -1.62 -0.93
N PHE A 23 4.96 -1.12 -1.21
CA PHE A 23 5.71 -0.35 -0.22
C PHE A 23 5.01 0.95 0.19
N LEU A 24 4.34 1.63 -0.74
CA LEU A 24 3.51 2.79 -0.39
C LEU A 24 2.35 2.40 0.53
N MET A 25 1.68 1.27 0.30
CA MET A 25 0.63 0.78 1.18
C MET A 25 1.15 0.47 2.59
N LEU A 26 2.34 -0.13 2.71
CA LEU A 26 3.00 -0.31 4.01
C LEU A 26 3.32 1.05 4.66
N GLY A 27 3.77 2.02 3.87
CA GLY A 27 3.97 3.40 4.33
C GLY A 27 2.68 4.06 4.84
N PHE A 28 1.55 3.85 4.17
CA PHE A 28 0.24 4.29 4.65
C PHE A 28 -0.13 3.64 5.98
N GLY A 29 0.01 2.33 6.10
CA GLY A 29 -0.26 1.62 7.35
C GLY A 29 0.58 2.15 8.49
N PHE A 30 1.89 2.28 8.29
CA PHE A 30 2.81 2.77 9.32
C PHE A 30 2.55 4.25 9.69
N SER A 31 2.39 5.12 8.70
CA SER A 31 2.15 6.55 8.96
C SER A 31 0.79 6.81 9.58
N GLY A 32 -0.26 6.07 9.18
CA GLY A 32 -1.60 6.19 9.73
C GLY A 32 -1.72 5.67 11.16
N TYR A 33 -0.89 4.68 11.52
CA TYR A 33 -0.92 4.09 12.86
C TYR A 33 -0.57 5.08 13.98
N LEU A 34 0.25 6.09 13.72
CA LEU A 34 0.58 7.14 14.70
C LEU A 34 -0.54 8.17 14.92
N LEU A 35 -1.44 8.34 13.94
CA LEU A 35 -2.39 9.48 13.94
C LEU A 35 -3.37 9.51 15.13
N PRO A 36 -3.83 8.38 15.69
CA PRO A 36 -4.63 8.36 16.91
C PRO A 36 -3.92 8.94 18.13
N TRP A 37 -2.60 8.96 18.15
CA TRP A 37 -1.76 9.46 19.24
C TRP A 37 -2.06 8.79 20.59
N ASP A 38 -2.32 7.48 20.57
CA ASP A 38 -2.39 6.66 21.77
C ASP A 38 -1.01 6.11 22.16
N GLU A 39 -0.89 5.55 23.36
CA GLU A 39 0.38 5.00 23.86
C GLU A 39 0.94 3.93 22.93
N LEU A 40 0.08 3.05 22.44
CA LEU A 40 0.50 1.94 21.57
C LEU A 40 1.08 2.47 20.25
N ALA A 41 0.41 3.43 19.63
CA ALA A 41 0.85 4.08 18.40
C ALA A 41 2.17 4.86 18.59
N TYR A 42 2.30 5.53 19.73
CA TYR A 42 3.51 6.27 20.09
C TYR A 42 4.72 5.35 20.21
N PHE A 43 4.61 4.28 21.01
CA PHE A 43 5.72 3.35 21.20
C PHE A 43 6.04 2.56 19.94
N ALA A 44 5.04 2.14 19.16
CA ALA A 44 5.26 1.50 17.87
C ALA A 44 6.03 2.42 16.89
N THR A 45 5.70 3.71 16.88
CA THR A 45 6.42 4.70 16.07
C THR A 45 7.84 4.92 16.59
N LYS A 46 8.05 4.94 17.91
CA LYS A 46 9.39 5.05 18.51
C LYS A 46 10.28 3.89 18.11
N VAL A 47 9.74 2.66 18.16
CA VAL A 47 10.46 1.45 17.73
C VAL A 47 10.70 1.45 16.21
N GLY A 48 9.65 1.67 15.41
CA GLY A 48 9.78 1.63 13.95
C GLY A 48 10.74 2.68 13.39
N THR A 49 10.69 3.91 13.89
CA THR A 49 11.65 4.95 13.51
C THR A 49 13.06 4.66 14.06
N GLY A 50 13.15 4.02 15.24
CA GLY A 50 14.43 3.56 15.81
C GLY A 50 15.10 2.51 14.93
N ILE A 51 14.34 1.56 14.38
CA ILE A 51 14.85 0.58 13.41
C ILE A 51 15.40 1.29 12.17
N ALA A 52 14.67 2.27 11.63
CA ALA A 52 15.16 3.09 10.52
C ALA A 52 16.45 3.85 10.89
N GLY A 53 16.54 4.31 12.13
CA GLY A 53 17.73 4.98 12.69
C GLY A 53 18.95 4.08 12.83
N ALA A 54 18.76 2.76 12.95
CA ALA A 54 19.85 1.79 13.08
C ALA A 54 20.54 1.45 11.74
N VAL A 55 20.02 1.92 10.61
CA VAL A 55 20.66 1.68 9.29
C VAL A 55 22.00 2.41 9.23
N PRO A 56 23.12 1.72 8.92
CA PRO A 56 24.43 2.34 8.83
C PRO A 56 24.45 3.52 7.85
N ILE A 57 25.21 4.56 8.17
CA ILE A 57 25.46 5.77 7.38
C ILE A 57 24.25 6.72 7.31
N VAL A 58 23.06 6.23 6.90
CA VAL A 58 21.89 7.06 6.63
C VAL A 58 20.87 7.07 7.78
N GLY A 59 21.00 6.18 8.76
CA GLY A 59 19.98 5.96 9.78
C GLY A 59 19.68 7.20 10.63
N HIS A 60 20.71 7.86 11.12
CA HIS A 60 20.55 9.07 11.92
C HIS A 60 19.83 10.19 11.15
N PHE A 61 20.17 10.38 9.88
CA PHE A 61 19.48 11.35 9.03
C PHE A 61 18.01 10.95 8.82
N THR A 62 17.75 9.67 8.51
CA THR A 62 16.39 9.15 8.31
C THR A 62 15.54 9.28 9.58
N LEU A 63 16.10 8.96 10.75
CA LEU A 63 15.43 9.11 12.02
C LEU A 63 15.00 10.57 12.26
N ARG A 64 15.92 11.51 12.14
CA ARG A 64 15.62 12.94 12.31
C ARG A 64 14.66 13.49 11.28
N LEU A 65 14.76 13.01 10.04
CA LEU A 65 13.81 13.38 8.99
C LEU A 65 12.39 12.93 9.34
N LEU A 66 12.23 11.70 9.81
CA LEU A 66 10.93 11.14 10.20
C LEU A 66 10.38 11.78 11.47
N ARG A 67 11.18 11.84 12.53
CA ARG A 67 10.71 12.34 13.84
C ARG A 67 10.62 13.87 13.90
N GLY A 68 11.46 14.57 13.18
CA GLY A 68 11.60 16.04 13.33
C GLY A 68 12.54 16.45 14.47
N GLY A 69 13.24 15.49 15.06
CA GLY A 69 14.15 15.62 16.18
C GLY A 69 14.70 14.27 16.57
N ASP A 70 15.24 14.18 17.77
CA ASP A 70 15.81 12.90 18.27
C ASP A 70 14.73 12.00 18.87
N ASP A 71 13.62 12.57 19.37
CA ASP A 71 12.50 11.86 19.96
C ASP A 71 11.19 12.02 19.20
N VAL A 72 10.22 11.12 19.50
CA VAL A 72 8.85 11.19 18.99
C VAL A 72 8.08 12.26 19.75
N THR A 73 7.65 13.31 19.05
CA THR A 73 6.98 14.48 19.60
C THR A 73 5.81 14.90 18.71
N GLY A 74 5.14 16.01 19.07
CA GLY A 74 4.14 16.63 18.19
C GLY A 74 4.66 17.00 16.80
N ALA A 75 5.97 17.28 16.67
CA ALA A 75 6.61 17.49 15.35
C ALA A 75 6.57 16.21 14.51
N THR A 76 6.75 15.05 15.13
CA THR A 76 6.62 13.74 14.46
C THR A 76 5.18 13.53 13.98
N LEU A 77 4.20 13.80 14.85
CA LEU A 77 2.78 13.68 14.49
C LEU A 77 2.42 14.55 13.29
N SER A 78 2.85 15.82 13.30
CA SER A 78 2.58 16.77 12.19
C SER A 78 3.22 16.30 10.88
N ARG A 79 4.43 15.75 10.92
CA ARG A 79 5.11 15.22 9.73
C ARG A 79 4.42 13.97 9.18
N PHE A 80 4.05 13.05 10.07
CA PHE A 80 3.34 11.84 9.69
C PHE A 80 1.94 12.15 9.14
N TYR A 81 1.26 13.14 9.72
CA TYR A 81 -0.01 13.62 9.17
C TYR A 81 0.15 14.16 7.75
N GLY A 82 1.09 15.08 7.53
CA GLY A 82 1.36 15.63 6.19
C GLY A 82 1.79 14.56 5.18
N LEU A 83 2.62 13.60 5.62
CA LEU A 83 3.01 12.45 4.81
C LEU A 83 1.79 11.61 4.42
N HIS A 84 0.93 11.26 5.39
CA HIS A 84 -0.20 10.36 5.21
C HIS A 84 -1.33 10.97 4.37
N VAL A 85 -1.66 12.26 4.56
CA VAL A 85 -2.81 12.88 3.88
C VAL A 85 -2.46 13.63 2.59
N ALA A 86 -1.20 13.98 2.37
CA ALA A 86 -0.78 14.74 1.20
C ALA A 86 0.22 13.97 0.32
N ILE A 87 1.38 13.63 0.86
CA ILE A 87 2.48 13.08 0.06
C ILE A 87 2.16 11.67 -0.44
N LEU A 88 1.79 10.76 0.48
CA LEU A 88 1.50 9.38 0.10
C LEU A 88 0.32 9.26 -0.88
N PRO A 89 -0.83 9.95 -0.68
CA PRO A 89 -1.91 9.92 -1.67
C PRO A 89 -1.48 10.45 -3.04
N ALA A 90 -0.74 11.56 -3.09
CA ALA A 90 -0.28 12.14 -4.35
C ALA A 90 0.66 11.18 -5.11
N VAL A 91 1.66 10.62 -4.42
CA VAL A 91 2.61 9.67 -5.01
C VAL A 91 1.90 8.38 -5.44
N THR A 92 0.98 7.88 -4.60
CA THR A 92 0.21 6.66 -4.93
C THR A 92 -0.67 6.89 -6.15
N THR A 93 -1.35 8.03 -6.26
CA THR A 93 -2.19 8.35 -7.43
C THR A 93 -1.36 8.39 -8.71
N ALA A 94 -0.21 9.06 -8.68
CA ALA A 94 0.70 9.11 -9.82
C ALA A 94 1.23 7.71 -10.21
N LEU A 95 1.62 6.91 -9.20
CA LEU A 95 2.15 5.57 -9.45
C LEU A 95 1.07 4.58 -9.90
N VAL A 96 -0.16 4.70 -9.40
CA VAL A 96 -1.32 3.92 -9.91
C VAL A 96 -1.59 4.24 -11.36
N ALA A 97 -1.61 5.53 -11.73
CA ALA A 97 -1.78 5.94 -13.13
C ALA A 97 -0.70 5.32 -14.03
N LEU A 98 0.56 5.39 -13.62
CA LEU A 98 1.67 4.78 -14.34
C LEU A 98 1.54 3.25 -14.41
N HIS A 99 1.18 2.59 -13.31
CA HIS A 99 0.96 1.16 -13.25
C HIS A 99 -0.14 0.70 -14.22
N LEU A 100 -1.26 1.41 -14.26
CA LEU A 100 -2.34 1.13 -15.19
C LEU A 100 -1.94 1.35 -16.66
N LEU A 101 -1.14 2.36 -16.95
CA LEU A 101 -0.57 2.55 -18.30
C LEU A 101 0.28 1.34 -18.71
N PHE A 102 1.12 0.82 -17.83
CA PHE A 102 1.90 -0.39 -18.12
C PHE A 102 1.00 -1.61 -18.32
N VAL A 103 -0.04 -1.78 -17.50
CA VAL A 103 -1.02 -2.87 -17.68
C VAL A 103 -1.73 -2.77 -19.03
N GLN A 104 -2.10 -1.57 -19.46
CA GLN A 104 -2.74 -1.34 -20.75
C GLN A 104 -1.80 -1.66 -21.92
N GLN A 105 -0.53 -1.27 -21.84
CA GLN A 105 0.47 -1.49 -22.89
C GLN A 105 0.92 -2.96 -22.98
N GLN A 106 1.11 -3.60 -21.83
CA GLN A 106 1.74 -4.94 -21.75
C GLN A 106 0.71 -6.08 -21.59
N GLY A 107 -0.54 -5.73 -21.32
CA GLY A 107 -1.62 -6.68 -21.07
C GLY A 107 -1.47 -7.47 -19.77
N MET A 108 -2.48 -8.25 -19.44
CA MET A 108 -2.46 -9.14 -18.28
C MET A 108 -1.69 -10.42 -18.56
N SER A 109 -1.06 -10.99 -17.54
CA SER A 109 -0.40 -12.28 -17.65
C SER A 109 -1.42 -13.42 -17.68
N VAL A 110 -1.14 -14.42 -18.51
CA VAL A 110 -1.90 -15.67 -18.48
C VAL A 110 -1.26 -16.62 -17.48
N PRO A 111 -2.04 -17.28 -16.62
CA PRO A 111 -1.53 -18.32 -15.74
C PRO A 111 -0.85 -19.43 -16.54
N LEU A 112 0.32 -19.90 -16.09
CA LEU A 112 1.06 -20.96 -16.75
C LEU A 112 0.26 -22.25 -16.95
N SER A 113 -0.69 -22.54 -16.07
CA SER A 113 -1.58 -23.70 -16.19
C SER A 113 -2.51 -23.62 -17.41
N ILE A 114 -2.91 -22.41 -17.80
CA ILE A 114 -3.71 -22.16 -19.00
C ILE A 114 -2.79 -22.14 -20.24
N GLU A 115 -1.68 -21.39 -20.15
CA GLU A 115 -0.70 -21.27 -21.23
C GLU A 115 -0.21 -22.63 -21.74
N ARG A 116 0.03 -23.59 -20.83
CA ARG A 116 0.48 -24.94 -21.16
C ARG A 116 -0.61 -25.83 -21.82
N LYS A 117 -1.87 -25.49 -21.65
CA LYS A 117 -3.00 -26.24 -22.22
C LYS A 117 -3.42 -25.72 -23.58
N LEU A 118 -2.96 -24.54 -23.99
CA LEU A 118 -3.28 -23.96 -25.29
C LEU A 118 -2.53 -24.70 -26.41
N LYS A 119 -3.25 -25.04 -27.45
CA LYS A 119 -2.66 -25.59 -28.67
C LYS A 119 -2.02 -24.47 -29.49
N PRO A 120 -1.02 -24.81 -30.34
CA PRO A 120 -0.44 -23.85 -31.26
C PRO A 120 -1.53 -23.19 -32.12
N GLY A 121 -1.63 -21.84 -32.07
CA GLY A 121 -2.63 -21.05 -32.80
C GLY A 121 -3.97 -20.86 -32.10
N GLU A 122 -4.19 -21.48 -30.94
CA GLU A 122 -5.41 -21.29 -30.14
C GLU A 122 -5.40 -19.93 -29.46
N ARG A 123 -6.53 -19.20 -29.59
CA ARG A 123 -6.67 -17.88 -28.93
C ARG A 123 -7.02 -18.07 -27.47
N LEU A 124 -6.43 -17.21 -26.63
CA LEU A 124 -6.80 -17.12 -25.22
C LEU A 124 -8.28 -16.80 -25.05
N PRO A 125 -8.96 -17.40 -24.05
CA PRO A 125 -10.30 -16.98 -23.68
C PRO A 125 -10.29 -15.48 -23.31
N GLN A 126 -11.08 -14.69 -24.00
CA GLN A 126 -11.19 -13.26 -23.77
C GLN A 126 -12.53 -12.93 -23.15
N MET A 127 -12.52 -11.96 -22.23
CA MET A 127 -13.71 -11.38 -21.67
C MET A 127 -13.79 -9.91 -22.10
N ARG A 128 -14.97 -9.45 -22.49
CA ARG A 128 -15.18 -8.05 -22.77
C ARG A 128 -14.95 -7.23 -21.49
N PHE A 129 -14.16 -6.18 -21.60
CA PHE A 129 -13.88 -5.29 -20.47
C PHE A 129 -15.19 -4.69 -19.92
N PHE A 130 -15.98 -4.11 -20.80
CA PHE A 130 -17.32 -3.60 -20.46
C PHE A 130 -18.41 -4.44 -21.15
N PRO A 131 -19.48 -4.84 -20.46
CA PRO A 131 -19.75 -4.65 -19.02
C PRO A 131 -19.15 -5.75 -18.14
N ASN A 132 -18.68 -6.87 -18.71
CA ASN A 132 -18.49 -8.13 -17.99
C ASN A 132 -17.38 -8.09 -16.94
N TYR A 133 -16.21 -7.53 -17.28
CA TYR A 133 -15.10 -7.42 -16.33
C TYR A 133 -15.41 -6.37 -15.27
N ILE A 134 -15.79 -5.16 -15.71
CA ILE A 134 -16.11 -4.04 -14.80
C ILE A 134 -17.21 -4.41 -13.80
N LEU A 135 -18.27 -5.08 -14.24
CA LEU A 135 -19.34 -5.47 -13.33
C LEU A 135 -18.85 -6.38 -12.20
N ARG A 136 -17.99 -7.34 -12.52
CA ARG A 136 -17.42 -8.24 -11.50
C ARG A 136 -16.51 -7.50 -10.52
N ASP A 137 -15.69 -6.59 -11.04
CA ASP A 137 -14.77 -5.78 -10.23
C ASP A 137 -15.54 -4.86 -9.29
N VAL A 138 -16.53 -4.14 -9.80
CA VAL A 138 -17.40 -3.25 -9.01
C VAL A 138 -18.20 -4.03 -7.95
N LEU A 139 -18.72 -5.22 -8.28
CA LEU A 139 -19.40 -6.06 -7.29
C LEU A 139 -18.44 -6.49 -6.17
N ALA A 140 -17.20 -6.86 -6.50
CA ALA A 140 -16.21 -7.20 -5.48
C ALA A 140 -15.88 -6.00 -4.59
N TRP A 141 -15.77 -4.80 -5.15
CA TRP A 141 -15.57 -3.56 -4.38
C TRP A 141 -16.74 -3.27 -3.44
N TYR A 142 -17.98 -3.40 -3.91
CA TYR A 142 -19.16 -3.20 -3.05
C TYR A 142 -19.20 -4.19 -1.88
N VAL A 143 -18.83 -5.46 -2.11
CA VAL A 143 -18.76 -6.45 -1.03
C VAL A 143 -17.72 -6.04 0.01
N VAL A 144 -16.51 -5.66 -0.42
CA VAL A 144 -15.44 -5.23 0.50
C VAL A 144 -15.83 -3.97 1.26
N LEU A 145 -16.40 -2.98 0.57
CA LEU A 145 -16.85 -1.74 1.20
C LEU A 145 -18.01 -1.98 2.18
N ALA A 146 -18.95 -2.87 1.85
CA ALA A 146 -20.04 -3.25 2.76
C ALA A 146 -19.52 -3.92 4.03
N VAL A 147 -18.54 -4.84 3.91
CA VAL A 147 -17.89 -5.47 5.07
C VAL A 147 -17.16 -4.42 5.91
N LEU A 148 -16.40 -3.52 5.29
CA LEU A 148 -15.70 -2.45 5.99
C LEU A 148 -16.67 -1.52 6.72
N ALA A 149 -17.74 -1.10 6.06
CA ALA A 149 -18.79 -0.27 6.65
C ALA A 149 -19.48 -0.97 7.84
N ALA A 150 -19.77 -2.25 7.70
CA ALA A 150 -20.36 -3.05 8.79
C ALA A 150 -19.40 -3.15 9.99
N LEU A 151 -18.11 -3.41 9.75
CA LEU A 151 -17.11 -3.44 10.82
C LEU A 151 -17.00 -2.07 11.51
N ALA A 152 -16.96 -0.98 10.75
CA ALA A 152 -16.87 0.36 11.31
C ALA A 152 -18.14 0.77 12.11
N ALA A 153 -19.31 0.30 11.68
CA ALA A 153 -20.57 0.64 12.35
C ALA A 153 -20.85 -0.20 13.61
N PHE A 154 -20.54 -1.50 13.56
CA PHE A 154 -20.90 -2.44 14.63
C PHE A 154 -19.75 -2.78 15.57
N TYR A 155 -18.52 -2.60 15.13
CA TYR A 155 -17.30 -2.92 15.88
C TYR A 155 -16.28 -1.80 15.78
N PRO A 156 -16.63 -0.53 16.14
CA PRO A 156 -15.68 0.56 16.11
C PRO A 156 -14.55 0.27 17.11
N TRP A 157 -13.32 0.49 16.66
CA TRP A 157 -12.16 0.36 17.56
C TRP A 157 -12.12 1.54 18.51
N GLU A 158 -12.02 1.27 19.81
CA GLU A 158 -11.85 2.31 20.80
C GLU A 158 -10.41 2.82 20.78
N LEU A 159 -10.25 4.15 20.88
CA LEU A 159 -8.93 4.76 21.03
C LEU A 159 -8.38 4.42 22.43
N GLY A 160 -7.13 4.01 22.49
CA GLY A 160 -6.43 3.76 23.76
C GLY A 160 -6.14 5.04 24.56
N THR A 161 -5.42 4.89 25.66
CA THR A 161 -4.95 6.00 26.48
C THR A 161 -4.09 6.93 25.62
N LYS A 162 -4.35 8.24 25.70
CA LYS A 162 -3.56 9.25 24.97
C LYS A 162 -2.10 9.18 25.41
N ALA A 163 -1.20 9.17 24.44
CA ALA A 163 0.23 9.13 24.71
C ALA A 163 0.70 10.40 25.42
N ASP A 164 1.48 10.23 26.48
CA ASP A 164 2.24 11.28 27.13
C ASP A 164 3.73 11.09 26.80
N PRO A 165 4.32 11.98 25.98
CA PRO A 165 5.74 11.90 25.65
C PRO A 165 6.68 12.13 26.84
N PHE A 166 6.14 12.64 27.95
CA PHE A 166 6.90 12.99 29.16
C PHE A 166 6.64 12.06 30.34
N ALA A 167 5.80 11.03 30.19
CA ALA A 167 5.50 10.04 31.23
C ALA A 167 6.63 9.01 31.40
#